data_1a5d07e17edb6491094d157a63caa646
#
_entry.id   1a5d07e17edb6491094d157a63caa646
#
_cell.length_a   1.000
_cell.length_b   1.000
_cell.length_c   1.000
_cell.angle_alpha   90.00
_cell.angle_beta   90.00
_cell.angle_gamma   90.00
#
_symmetry.space_group_name_H-M   'P 1'
#
loop_
_entity.id
_entity.type
_entity.pdbx_description
1 polymer ?
#
loop_
_entity_poly.entity_id
_entity_poly.type
_entity_poly.pdbx_seq_one_letter_code
_entity_poly.pdbx_strand_id
1 'polypeptide(L)'
;IYFSYARAQREPTRTDYANGSPDEEKLNDFELGWKLNLENSSINVNAFYMIYDNQLVLTGQRDINGYEIRRNIGESYRLGIELDSNFTLSSKLNLNTNLSISSNKNQDLYSIFDGILKNYGNTDLAYSPSFIANNIFDYSPNEKVIISLRSNYVSEQYFAQTNSPISKLESFFVHDLNFIHKMSIKGLSDDLNFKVLVNNLFNSKYVSYGGYYTYDVPTDNQITTYEGTYYYPQAEINILVGLDFKF
;
A
#
# COMPACT_ATOMS: atom_id res chain seq x y z
N ILE A 1 23.81 7.72 -10.78
CA ILE A 1 22.94 8.75 -10.18
C ILE A 1 22.08 9.29 -11.30
N TYR A 2 20.81 9.56 -11.00
CA TYR A 2 19.90 10.26 -11.89
C TYR A 2 19.06 11.26 -11.10
N PHE A 3 18.57 12.26 -11.80
CA PHE A 3 17.57 13.18 -11.34
C PHE A 3 16.44 13.19 -12.38
N SER A 4 15.19 13.16 -11.95
CA SER A 4 14.04 13.30 -12.83
C SER A 4 13.07 14.34 -12.28
N TYR A 5 12.37 14.99 -13.20
CA TYR A 5 11.21 15.82 -12.93
C TYR A 5 10.11 15.43 -13.90
N ALA A 6 8.93 15.19 -13.35
CA ALA A 6 7.74 14.92 -14.15
C ALA A 6 6.59 15.81 -13.72
N ARG A 7 5.73 16.19 -14.66
CA ARG A 7 4.47 16.87 -14.41
C ARG A 7 3.33 16.07 -15.04
N ALA A 8 2.31 15.80 -14.25
CA ALA A 8 1.12 15.09 -14.69
C ALA A 8 -0.15 15.85 -14.29
N GLN A 9 -1.24 15.58 -14.99
CA GLN A 9 -2.56 16.09 -14.69
C GLN A 9 -3.56 14.96 -14.82
N ARG A 10 -4.59 14.95 -13.97
CA ARG A 10 -5.70 14.02 -14.04
C ARG A 10 -7.02 14.76 -14.05
N GLU A 11 -7.78 14.58 -15.09
CA GLU A 11 -9.14 15.10 -15.20
C GLU A 11 -10.07 14.36 -14.23
N PRO A 12 -11.03 15.09 -13.62
CA PRO A 12 -12.11 14.45 -12.88
C PRO A 12 -12.93 13.51 -13.76
N THR A 13 -13.44 12.46 -13.15
CA THR A 13 -14.32 11.51 -13.87
C THR A 13 -15.75 12.07 -14.01
N ARG A 14 -16.55 11.44 -14.87
CA ARG A 14 -17.98 11.78 -14.99
C ARG A 14 -18.73 11.73 -13.66
N THR A 15 -18.37 10.76 -12.79
CA THR A 15 -18.99 10.62 -11.46
C THR A 15 -18.61 11.78 -10.54
N ASP A 16 -17.38 12.28 -10.65
CA ASP A 16 -16.93 13.43 -9.87
C ASP A 16 -17.72 14.69 -10.25
N TYR A 17 -17.95 14.91 -11.55
CA TYR A 17 -18.79 16.03 -12.05
C TYR A 17 -20.28 15.90 -11.69
N ALA A 18 -20.79 14.69 -11.50
CA ALA A 18 -22.18 14.49 -11.08
C ALA A 18 -22.46 15.03 -9.65
N ASN A 19 -21.42 15.15 -8.83
CA ASN A 19 -21.50 15.55 -7.43
C ASN A 19 -20.84 16.92 -7.15
N GLY A 20 -20.49 17.68 -8.19
CA GLY A 20 -19.88 19.00 -8.05
C GLY A 20 -19.19 19.45 -9.32
N SER A 21 -18.33 20.45 -9.18
CA SER A 21 -17.48 20.97 -10.27
C SER A 21 -16.03 20.92 -9.80
N PRO A 22 -15.42 19.73 -9.69
CA PRO A 22 -14.05 19.61 -9.24
C PRO A 22 -13.07 20.09 -10.31
N ASP A 23 -11.95 20.64 -9.85
CA ASP A 23 -10.82 21.00 -10.70
C ASP A 23 -9.95 19.77 -10.99
N GLU A 24 -9.13 19.86 -12.05
CA GLU A 24 -8.14 18.85 -12.35
C GLU A 24 -7.07 18.74 -11.25
N GLU A 25 -6.67 17.50 -10.94
CA GLU A 25 -5.55 17.21 -10.06
C GLU A 25 -4.24 17.39 -10.82
N LYS A 26 -3.28 18.10 -10.24
CA LYS A 26 -1.94 18.32 -10.80
C LYS A 26 -0.89 17.71 -9.90
N LEU A 27 0.13 17.12 -10.51
CA LEU A 27 1.28 16.53 -9.84
C LEU A 27 2.56 17.15 -10.40
N ASN A 28 3.44 17.58 -9.50
CA ASN A 28 4.85 17.81 -9.77
C ASN A 28 5.65 16.78 -8.98
N ASP A 29 6.45 15.99 -9.66
CA ASP A 29 7.22 14.88 -9.11
C ASP A 29 8.72 15.11 -9.35
N PHE A 30 9.48 15.11 -8.27
CA PHE A 30 10.94 15.25 -8.27
C PHE A 30 11.55 14.00 -7.68
N GLU A 31 12.49 13.38 -8.41
CA GLU A 31 13.17 12.19 -7.94
C GLU A 31 14.69 12.35 -8.07
N LEU A 32 15.40 11.80 -7.08
CA LEU A 32 16.84 11.64 -7.07
C LEU A 32 17.18 10.19 -6.78
N GLY A 33 17.76 9.51 -7.75
CA GLY A 33 18.07 8.09 -7.62
C GLY A 33 19.56 7.80 -7.73
N TRP A 34 19.96 6.77 -6.97
CA TRP A 34 21.30 6.20 -7.00
C TRP A 34 21.20 4.69 -7.19
N LYS A 35 21.95 4.17 -8.19
CA LYS A 35 22.01 2.74 -8.49
C LYS A 35 23.46 2.26 -8.41
N LEU A 36 23.68 1.19 -7.65
CA LEU A 36 24.93 0.51 -7.50
C LEU A 36 24.75 -0.97 -7.88
N ASN A 37 25.53 -1.44 -8.83
CA ASN A 37 25.58 -2.85 -9.20
C ASN A 37 26.99 -3.37 -8.92
N LEU A 38 27.08 -4.34 -8.04
CA LEU A 38 28.29 -5.09 -7.72
C LEU A 38 28.12 -6.53 -8.22
N GLU A 39 29.18 -7.33 -8.17
CA GLU A 39 29.14 -8.72 -8.62
C GLU A 39 28.07 -9.55 -7.92
N ASN A 40 27.93 -9.36 -6.60
CA ASN A 40 27.03 -10.15 -5.73
C ASN A 40 25.90 -9.31 -5.12
N SER A 41 25.69 -8.07 -5.57
CA SER A 41 24.63 -7.24 -5.02
C SER A 41 24.19 -6.12 -5.97
N SER A 42 22.94 -5.75 -5.86
CA SER A 42 22.42 -4.53 -6.46
C SER A 42 21.69 -3.71 -5.40
N ILE A 43 21.90 -2.40 -5.45
CA ILE A 43 21.27 -1.45 -4.51
C ILE A 43 20.74 -0.30 -5.34
N ASN A 44 19.45 -0.03 -5.22
CA ASN A 44 18.79 1.14 -5.79
C ASN A 44 18.19 1.94 -4.65
N VAL A 45 18.53 3.21 -4.57
CA VAL A 45 17.93 4.16 -3.61
C VAL A 45 17.28 5.27 -4.43
N ASN A 46 16.04 5.59 -4.11
CA ASN A 46 15.31 6.69 -4.72
C ASN A 46 14.76 7.59 -3.62
N ALA A 47 15.09 8.87 -3.66
CA ALA A 47 14.43 9.92 -2.89
C ALA A 47 13.42 10.61 -3.79
N PHE A 48 12.19 10.79 -3.31
CA PHE A 48 11.12 11.41 -4.08
C PHE A 48 10.45 12.54 -3.30
N TYR A 49 9.97 13.53 -4.04
CA TYR A 49 9.12 14.60 -3.52
C TYR A 49 8.02 14.91 -4.53
N MET A 50 6.80 14.49 -4.20
CA MET A 50 5.60 14.67 -5.01
C MET A 50 4.74 15.75 -4.39
N ILE A 51 4.41 16.78 -5.16
CA ILE A 51 3.52 17.87 -4.76
C ILE A 51 2.25 17.79 -5.61
N TYR A 52 1.12 17.72 -4.94
CA TYR A 52 -0.20 17.70 -5.57
C TYR A 52 -0.94 18.99 -5.32
N ASP A 53 -1.45 19.59 -6.39
CA ASP A 53 -2.42 20.66 -6.34
C ASP A 53 -3.80 20.10 -6.68
N ASN A 54 -4.83 20.50 -5.93
CA ASN A 54 -6.22 20.08 -6.14
C ASN A 54 -6.40 18.55 -6.10
N GLN A 55 -5.72 17.84 -5.19
CA GLN A 55 -5.86 16.39 -5.11
C GLN A 55 -7.33 15.98 -4.90
N LEU A 56 -7.84 15.05 -5.73
CA LEU A 56 -9.18 14.50 -5.63
C LEU A 56 -9.21 13.30 -4.68
N VAL A 57 -9.85 13.46 -3.53
CA VAL A 57 -9.95 12.41 -2.49
C VAL A 57 -11.38 12.05 -2.17
N LEU A 58 -11.56 10.84 -1.65
CA LEU A 58 -12.83 10.38 -1.09
C LEU A 58 -13.16 11.17 0.18
N THR A 59 -14.41 11.67 0.26
CA THR A 59 -14.90 12.43 1.41
C THR A 59 -15.47 11.54 2.53
N GLY A 60 -15.71 10.26 2.24
CA GLY A 60 -16.50 9.36 3.09
C GLY A 60 -18.02 9.48 2.86
N GLN A 61 -18.47 10.50 2.12
CA GLN A 61 -19.89 10.66 1.78
C GLN A 61 -20.26 9.87 0.51
N ARG A 62 -21.55 9.52 0.40
CA ARG A 62 -22.13 8.88 -0.79
C ARG A 62 -23.28 9.73 -1.32
N ASP A 63 -23.45 9.71 -2.63
CA ASP A 63 -24.61 10.32 -3.28
C ASP A 63 -25.88 9.48 -3.09
N ILE A 64 -27.00 9.98 -3.62
CA ILE A 64 -28.31 9.30 -3.52
C ILE A 64 -28.35 7.93 -4.23
N ASN A 65 -27.40 7.65 -5.11
CA ASN A 65 -27.26 6.39 -5.84
C ASN A 65 -26.24 5.45 -5.17
N GLY A 66 -25.62 5.88 -4.05
CA GLY A 66 -24.61 5.12 -3.31
C GLY A 66 -23.18 5.26 -3.86
N TYR A 67 -22.93 6.13 -4.85
CA TYR A 67 -21.58 6.40 -5.35
C TYR A 67 -20.78 7.25 -4.37
N GLU A 68 -19.49 6.94 -4.25
CA GLU A 68 -18.57 7.68 -3.39
C GLU A 68 -18.29 9.07 -3.96
N ILE A 69 -18.39 10.09 -3.09
CA ILE A 69 -18.15 11.48 -3.48
C ILE A 69 -16.66 11.80 -3.27
N ARG A 70 -16.05 12.38 -4.31
CA ARG A 70 -14.70 12.97 -4.23
C ARG A 70 -14.77 14.48 -4.29
N ARG A 71 -13.81 15.13 -3.62
CA ARG A 71 -13.62 16.58 -3.66
C ARG A 71 -12.13 16.91 -3.73
N ASN A 72 -11.82 18.08 -4.30
CA ASN A 72 -10.48 18.62 -4.17
C ASN A 72 -10.23 19.06 -2.72
N ILE A 73 -9.07 18.73 -2.18
CA ILE A 73 -8.67 19.04 -0.80
C ILE A 73 -7.57 20.11 -0.72
N GLY A 74 -7.23 20.74 -1.85
CA GLY A 74 -6.11 21.67 -1.93
C GLY A 74 -4.78 20.95 -2.13
N GLU A 75 -3.75 21.41 -1.42
CA GLU A 75 -2.40 20.88 -1.57
C GLU A 75 -2.15 19.65 -0.70
N SER A 76 -1.35 18.76 -1.22
CA SER A 76 -0.80 17.63 -0.47
C SER A 76 0.59 17.27 -0.98
N TYR A 77 1.36 16.55 -0.17
CA TYR A 77 2.66 16.08 -0.60
C TYR A 77 2.93 14.63 -0.17
N ARG A 78 3.84 14.01 -0.89
CA ARG A 78 4.50 12.77 -0.54
C ARG A 78 6.00 12.98 -0.63
N LEU A 79 6.71 12.76 0.46
CA LEU A 79 8.17 12.88 0.55
C LEU A 79 8.71 11.61 1.15
N GLY A 80 9.70 10.98 0.52
CA GLY A 80 10.24 9.75 1.05
C GLY A 80 11.52 9.27 0.40
N ILE A 81 11.98 8.14 0.92
CA ILE A 81 13.12 7.38 0.41
C ILE A 81 12.68 5.93 0.25
N GLU A 82 13.02 5.36 -0.88
CA GLU A 82 12.83 3.95 -1.22
C GLU A 82 14.17 3.28 -1.43
N LEU A 83 14.30 2.06 -0.91
CA LEU A 83 15.41 1.16 -1.12
C LEU A 83 14.88 -0.12 -1.77
N ASP A 84 15.48 -0.50 -2.89
CA ASP A 84 15.34 -1.82 -3.50
C ASP A 84 16.72 -2.44 -3.62
N SER A 85 16.91 -3.62 -3.06
CA SER A 85 18.23 -4.27 -3.10
C SER A 85 18.13 -5.79 -3.14
N ASN A 86 19.14 -6.36 -3.80
CA ASN A 86 19.37 -7.79 -3.85
C ASN A 86 20.81 -8.07 -3.42
N PHE A 87 20.98 -9.05 -2.52
CA PHE A 87 22.27 -9.49 -2.00
C PHE A 87 22.41 -11.00 -2.17
N THR A 88 23.41 -11.46 -2.90
CA THR A 88 23.84 -12.85 -2.87
C THR A 88 24.83 -13.03 -1.71
N LEU A 89 24.28 -13.44 -0.55
CA LEU A 89 25.03 -13.58 0.69
C LEU A 89 25.98 -14.80 0.67
N SER A 90 25.60 -15.83 -0.09
CA SER A 90 26.44 -17.00 -0.35
C SER A 90 25.93 -17.73 -1.62
N SER A 91 26.61 -18.79 -2.05
CA SER A 91 26.14 -19.67 -3.14
C SER A 91 24.77 -20.32 -2.87
N LYS A 92 24.27 -20.25 -1.63
CA LYS A 92 23.02 -20.88 -1.21
C LYS A 92 22.01 -19.91 -0.61
N LEU A 93 22.37 -18.65 -0.39
CA LEU A 93 21.53 -17.70 0.32
C LEU A 93 21.47 -16.36 -0.40
N ASN A 94 20.28 -15.95 -0.79
CA ASN A 94 19.99 -14.63 -1.33
C ASN A 94 19.03 -13.87 -0.40
N LEU A 95 19.21 -12.55 -0.35
CA LEU A 95 18.30 -11.62 0.33
C LEU A 95 17.83 -10.58 -0.69
N ASN A 96 16.52 -10.49 -0.87
CA ASN A 96 15.88 -9.37 -1.55
C ASN A 96 15.21 -8.49 -0.50
N THR A 97 15.50 -7.22 -0.51
CA THR A 97 14.95 -6.26 0.46
C THR A 97 14.37 -5.04 -0.24
N ASN A 98 13.20 -4.62 0.24
CA ASN A 98 12.44 -3.49 -0.28
C ASN A 98 11.95 -2.68 0.92
N LEU A 99 12.36 -1.43 1.01
CA LEU A 99 12.00 -0.54 2.12
C LEU A 99 11.47 0.77 1.58
N SER A 100 10.45 1.33 2.21
CA SER A 100 9.97 2.68 1.96
C SER A 100 9.74 3.39 3.28
N ILE A 101 10.29 4.59 3.40
CA ILE A 101 10.05 5.52 4.51
C ILE A 101 9.52 6.80 3.90
N SER A 102 8.33 7.23 4.30
CA SER A 102 7.70 8.40 3.71
C SER A 102 6.87 9.21 4.70
N SER A 103 6.69 10.49 4.37
CA SER A 103 5.73 11.40 4.98
C SER A 103 4.74 11.83 3.92
N ASN A 104 3.47 11.50 4.13
CA ASN A 104 2.41 11.72 3.17
C ASN A 104 1.31 12.54 3.84
N LYS A 105 1.17 13.82 3.49
CA LYS A 105 0.31 14.76 4.23
C LYS A 105 -0.59 15.58 3.30
N ASN A 106 -1.83 15.76 3.74
CA ASN A 106 -2.66 16.88 3.31
C ASN A 106 -2.17 18.16 4.02
N GLN A 107 -2.21 19.29 3.34
CA GLN A 107 -1.93 20.60 3.92
C GLN A 107 -3.24 21.36 4.08
N ASP A 108 -3.52 21.80 5.32
CA ASP A 108 -4.73 22.56 5.65
C ASP A 108 -6.03 21.92 5.15
N LEU A 109 -6.27 20.65 5.55
CA LEU A 109 -7.49 19.94 5.15
C LEU A 109 -8.73 20.60 5.72
N TYR A 110 -9.66 20.99 4.85
CA TYR A 110 -11.00 21.44 5.20
C TYR A 110 -12.04 20.38 4.80
N SER A 111 -12.96 20.09 5.71
CA SER A 111 -14.12 19.23 5.42
C SER A 111 -15.34 19.70 6.19
N ILE A 112 -16.53 19.39 5.65
CA ILE A 112 -17.79 19.72 6.33
C ILE A 112 -18.06 18.60 7.37
N PHE A 113 -18.32 19.03 8.61
CA PHE A 113 -18.72 18.17 9.70
C PHE A 113 -19.75 18.90 10.59
N ASP A 114 -20.85 18.27 10.93
CA ASP A 114 -22.00 18.90 11.59
C ASP A 114 -22.55 20.13 10.83
N GLY A 115 -22.53 20.07 9.51
CA GLY A 115 -22.95 21.17 8.64
C GLY A 115 -22.00 22.38 8.63
N ILE A 116 -20.86 22.33 9.31
CA ILE A 116 -19.91 23.41 9.45
C ILE A 116 -18.60 23.04 8.75
N LEU A 117 -18.01 24.00 8.02
CA LEU A 117 -16.68 23.85 7.45
C LEU A 117 -15.62 23.85 8.56
N LYS A 118 -14.98 22.72 8.78
CA LYS A 118 -13.97 22.52 9.82
C LYS A 118 -12.59 22.41 9.21
N ASN A 119 -11.61 23.11 9.79
CA ASN A 119 -10.20 22.94 9.47
C ASN A 119 -9.62 21.83 10.35
N TYR A 120 -9.08 20.79 9.72
CA TYR A 120 -8.38 19.67 10.37
C TYR A 120 -6.87 19.85 10.43
N GLY A 121 -6.35 20.94 9.79
CA GLY A 121 -4.91 21.20 9.67
C GLY A 121 -4.23 20.15 8.78
N ASN A 122 -2.97 19.87 9.11
CA ASN A 122 -2.19 18.87 8.38
C ASN A 122 -2.56 17.47 8.85
N THR A 123 -3.11 16.65 7.95
CA THR A 123 -3.51 15.28 8.21
C THR A 123 -2.71 14.29 7.37
N ASP A 124 -2.70 13.02 7.76
CA ASP A 124 -2.11 11.97 6.94
C ASP A 124 -3.00 11.68 5.73
N LEU A 125 -2.38 11.44 4.59
CA LEU A 125 -3.10 10.91 3.43
C LEU A 125 -3.63 9.50 3.76
N ALA A 126 -4.88 9.26 3.41
CA ALA A 126 -5.48 7.94 3.63
C ALA A 126 -4.71 6.85 2.89
N TYR A 127 -4.59 5.67 3.52
CA TYR A 127 -3.87 4.51 2.99
C TYR A 127 -2.41 4.77 2.63
N SER A 128 -1.74 5.61 3.42
CA SER A 128 -0.36 6.01 3.16
C SER A 128 0.50 5.78 4.41
N PRO A 129 0.89 4.52 4.68
CA PRO A 129 1.73 4.20 5.82
C PRO A 129 3.10 4.87 5.70
N SER A 130 3.66 5.30 6.83
CA SER A 130 4.96 5.99 6.85
C SER A 130 6.15 5.05 6.67
N PHE A 131 5.97 3.74 6.91
CA PHE A 131 7.02 2.74 6.76
C PHE A 131 6.47 1.43 6.24
N ILE A 132 7.10 0.92 5.18
CA ILE A 132 6.85 -0.41 4.60
C ILE A 132 8.20 -1.11 4.46
N ALA A 133 8.25 -2.39 4.85
CA ALA A 133 9.42 -3.25 4.67
C ALA A 133 9.00 -4.62 4.16
N ASN A 134 9.62 -5.06 3.08
CA ASN A 134 9.44 -6.39 2.52
C ASN A 134 10.81 -7.05 2.33
N ASN A 135 11.01 -8.22 2.93
CA ASN A 135 12.24 -8.98 2.82
C ASN A 135 11.93 -10.40 2.37
N ILE A 136 12.72 -10.93 1.46
CA ILE A 136 12.65 -12.31 1.01
C ILE A 136 14.03 -12.93 1.17
N PHE A 137 14.11 -13.94 2.04
CA PHE A 137 15.27 -14.78 2.20
C PHE A 137 15.07 -16.07 1.42
N ASP A 138 15.88 -16.27 0.37
CA ASP A 138 15.86 -17.49 -0.44
C ASP A 138 17.06 -18.36 -0.05
N TYR A 139 16.78 -19.53 0.51
CA TYR A 139 17.79 -20.53 0.85
C TYR A 139 17.69 -21.73 -0.10
N SER A 140 18.76 -22.00 -0.85
CA SER A 140 18.88 -23.13 -1.78
C SER A 140 19.99 -24.08 -1.30
N PRO A 141 19.70 -25.05 -0.43
CA PRO A 141 20.69 -26.00 0.07
C PRO A 141 21.36 -26.81 -1.04
N ASN A 142 20.64 -27.03 -2.14
CA ASN A 142 21.09 -27.68 -3.38
C ASN A 142 20.25 -27.17 -4.56
N GLU A 143 20.56 -27.61 -5.79
CA GLU A 143 19.88 -27.17 -7.01
C GLU A 143 18.40 -27.57 -7.11
N LYS A 144 17.96 -28.52 -6.28
CA LYS A 144 16.60 -29.05 -6.30
C LYS A 144 15.65 -28.43 -5.28
N VAL A 145 16.17 -27.80 -4.25
CA VAL A 145 15.35 -27.29 -3.13
C VAL A 145 15.53 -25.78 -3.00
N ILE A 146 14.40 -25.06 -2.92
CA ILE A 146 14.35 -23.63 -2.61
C ILE A 146 13.39 -23.47 -1.43
N ILE A 147 13.84 -22.76 -0.40
CA ILE A 147 13.03 -22.37 0.76
C ILE A 147 13.09 -20.85 0.83
N SER A 148 11.94 -20.20 0.73
CA SER A 148 11.82 -18.74 0.77
C SER A 148 11.01 -18.31 1.97
N LEU A 149 11.58 -17.46 2.83
CA LEU A 149 10.86 -16.78 3.89
C LEU A 149 10.61 -15.33 3.46
N ARG A 150 9.36 -14.98 3.26
CA ARG A 150 8.91 -13.60 3.03
C ARG A 150 8.47 -12.99 4.35
N SER A 151 8.94 -11.78 4.62
CA SER A 151 8.57 -11.01 5.81
C SER A 151 8.08 -9.64 5.37
N ASN A 152 6.84 -9.28 5.68
CA ASN A 152 6.21 -8.04 5.28
C ASN A 152 5.74 -7.27 6.51
N TYR A 153 6.26 -6.05 6.68
CA TYR A 153 5.85 -5.10 7.71
C TYR A 153 5.21 -3.87 7.07
N VAL A 154 4.09 -3.43 7.62
CA VAL A 154 3.42 -2.18 7.27
C VAL A 154 3.12 -1.44 8.56
N SER A 155 3.52 -0.16 8.64
CA SER A 155 3.20 0.69 9.79
C SER A 155 1.71 1.02 9.85
N GLU A 156 1.28 1.55 10.99
CA GLU A 156 -0.08 2.07 11.16
C GLU A 156 -0.40 3.16 10.11
N GLN A 157 -1.66 3.30 9.79
CA GLN A 157 -2.16 4.29 8.82
C GLN A 157 -3.63 4.59 9.06
N TYR A 158 -4.10 5.72 8.54
CA TYR A 158 -5.51 6.05 8.53
C TYR A 158 -6.13 5.72 7.17
N PHE A 159 -7.42 5.40 7.14
CA PHE A 159 -8.18 5.29 5.89
C PHE A 159 -9.24 6.40 5.72
N ALA A 160 -9.31 7.35 6.66
CA ALA A 160 -10.01 8.62 6.49
C ALA A 160 -9.00 9.77 6.35
N GLN A 161 -9.32 10.77 5.54
CA GLN A 161 -8.46 11.94 5.33
C GLN A 161 -8.37 12.84 6.57
N THR A 162 -9.32 12.74 7.49
CA THR A 162 -9.43 13.56 8.69
C THR A 162 -8.62 13.05 9.89
N ASN A 163 -7.89 11.94 9.74
CA ASN A 163 -7.22 11.24 10.84
C ASN A 163 -8.19 10.87 11.98
N SER A 164 -9.44 10.58 11.64
CA SER A 164 -10.42 10.12 12.64
C SER A 164 -9.90 8.86 13.35
N PRO A 165 -9.87 8.82 14.70
CA PRO A 165 -9.31 7.67 15.44
C PRO A 165 -9.96 6.33 15.09
N ILE A 166 -11.25 6.33 14.70
CA ILE A 166 -11.95 5.10 14.30
C ILE A 166 -11.54 4.61 12.92
N SER A 167 -10.78 5.40 12.14
CA SER A 167 -10.28 5.04 10.82
C SER A 167 -8.82 4.54 10.82
N LYS A 168 -8.28 4.23 11.98
CA LYS A 168 -6.91 3.77 12.12
C LYS A 168 -6.80 2.27 11.82
N LEU A 169 -5.85 1.90 10.96
CA LEU A 169 -5.37 0.54 10.79
C LEU A 169 -4.06 0.40 11.58
N GLU A 170 -4.02 -0.57 12.48
CA GLU A 170 -2.82 -0.87 13.25
C GLU A 170 -1.72 -1.46 12.36
N SER A 171 -0.46 -1.28 12.77
CA SER A 171 0.67 -1.90 12.09
C SER A 171 0.59 -3.43 12.14
N PHE A 172 1.15 -4.08 11.13
CA PHE A 172 1.22 -5.54 11.11
C PHE A 172 2.56 -6.04 10.58
N PHE A 173 2.93 -7.26 11.01
CA PHE A 173 4.11 -7.96 10.56
C PHE A 173 3.73 -9.42 10.28
N VAL A 174 3.83 -9.82 9.02
CA VAL A 174 3.37 -11.12 8.52
C VAL A 174 4.51 -11.83 7.80
N HIS A 175 4.54 -13.15 7.96
CA HIS A 175 5.55 -14.01 7.36
C HIS A 175 4.89 -15.12 6.56
N ASP A 176 5.41 -15.36 5.36
CA ASP A 176 5.01 -16.48 4.51
C ASP A 176 6.22 -17.37 4.25
N LEU A 177 6.01 -18.68 4.25
CA LEU A 177 7.04 -19.67 3.93
C LEU A 177 6.69 -20.37 2.63
N ASN A 178 7.58 -20.31 1.67
CA ASN A 178 7.45 -21.04 0.40
C ASN A 178 8.53 -22.10 0.31
N PHE A 179 8.13 -23.32 -0.06
CA PHE A 179 9.01 -24.45 -0.30
C PHE A 179 8.80 -24.96 -1.73
N ILE A 180 9.88 -25.11 -2.48
CA ILE A 180 9.86 -25.69 -3.81
C ILE A 180 10.86 -26.85 -3.88
N HIS A 181 10.39 -28.00 -4.34
CA HIS A 181 11.25 -29.15 -4.63
C HIS A 181 11.13 -29.54 -6.11
N LYS A 182 12.23 -29.35 -6.83
CA LYS A 182 12.37 -29.75 -8.25
C LYS A 182 12.65 -31.24 -8.33
N MET A 183 11.88 -31.97 -9.10
CA MET A 183 11.94 -33.43 -9.24
C MET A 183 11.93 -33.81 -10.73
N SER A 184 12.43 -34.99 -11.03
CA SER A 184 12.26 -35.64 -12.31
C SER A 184 11.65 -37.01 -12.08
N ILE A 185 10.59 -37.34 -12.81
CA ILE A 185 9.93 -38.65 -12.74
C ILE A 185 10.03 -39.28 -14.12
N LYS A 186 10.88 -40.30 -14.22
CA LYS A 186 11.14 -41.03 -15.45
C LYS A 186 9.83 -41.52 -16.09
N GLY A 187 9.60 -41.14 -17.33
CA GLY A 187 8.41 -41.53 -18.10
C GLY A 187 7.19 -40.63 -17.89
N LEU A 188 7.28 -39.61 -17.03
CA LEU A 188 6.21 -38.62 -16.81
C LEU A 188 6.67 -37.20 -17.15
N SER A 189 7.69 -36.68 -16.48
CA SER A 189 8.23 -35.37 -16.70
C SER A 189 9.65 -35.25 -16.12
N ASP A 190 10.54 -34.59 -16.85
CA ASP A 190 11.88 -34.25 -16.36
C ASP A 190 11.90 -32.91 -15.59
N ASP A 191 10.80 -32.13 -15.62
CA ASP A 191 10.65 -30.84 -14.94
C ASP A 191 9.34 -30.82 -14.15
N LEU A 192 9.37 -31.43 -12.95
CA LEU A 192 8.26 -31.45 -12.01
C LEU A 192 8.64 -30.60 -10.78
N ASN A 193 7.78 -29.66 -10.40
CA ASN A 193 7.97 -28.86 -9.19
C ASN A 193 6.84 -29.15 -8.20
N PHE A 194 7.21 -29.69 -7.04
CA PHE A 194 6.33 -29.76 -5.87
C PHE A 194 6.49 -28.47 -5.07
N LYS A 195 5.37 -27.79 -4.79
CA LYS A 195 5.32 -26.51 -4.11
C LYS A 195 4.45 -26.57 -2.87
N VAL A 196 4.90 -25.97 -1.79
CA VAL A 196 4.11 -25.76 -0.58
C VAL A 196 4.27 -24.28 -0.20
N LEU A 197 3.15 -23.58 -0.06
CA LEU A 197 3.08 -22.22 0.42
C LEU A 197 2.30 -22.18 1.73
N VAL A 198 2.93 -21.72 2.79
CA VAL A 198 2.30 -21.47 4.08
C VAL A 198 2.19 -19.96 4.23
N ASN A 199 0.99 -19.42 4.05
CA ASN A 199 0.72 -18.01 4.27
C ASN A 199 0.47 -17.76 5.75
N ASN A 200 0.89 -16.60 6.22
CA ASN A 200 0.73 -16.14 7.60
C ASN A 200 1.25 -17.20 8.61
N LEU A 201 2.52 -17.57 8.45
CA LEU A 201 3.20 -18.66 9.18
C LEU A 201 3.00 -18.59 10.69
N PHE A 202 2.97 -17.41 11.29
CA PHE A 202 2.82 -17.20 12.73
C PHE A 202 1.37 -16.91 13.16
N ASN A 203 0.42 -17.07 12.25
CA ASN A 203 -1.02 -16.87 12.50
C ASN A 203 -1.34 -15.49 13.10
N SER A 204 -0.69 -14.43 12.62
CA SER A 204 -0.93 -13.05 13.04
C SER A 204 -2.34 -12.62 12.64
N LYS A 205 -3.10 -12.05 13.58
CA LYS A 205 -4.41 -11.45 13.30
C LYS A 205 -4.22 -10.00 12.93
N TYR A 206 -4.60 -9.62 11.71
CA TYR A 206 -4.42 -8.25 11.22
C TYR A 206 -5.51 -7.85 10.23
N VAL A 207 -5.63 -6.54 10.05
CA VAL A 207 -6.52 -5.90 9.10
C VAL A 207 -5.66 -5.00 8.21
N SER A 208 -5.69 -5.22 6.90
CA SER A 208 -4.92 -4.42 5.94
C SER A 208 -5.77 -3.41 5.18
N TYR A 209 -7.08 -3.51 5.30
CA TYR A 209 -8.04 -2.65 4.59
C TYR A 209 -9.30 -2.43 5.42
N GLY A 210 -9.85 -1.21 5.35
CA GLY A 210 -11.12 -0.83 5.94
C GLY A 210 -11.86 0.17 5.05
N GLY A 211 -12.98 0.66 5.50
CA GLY A 211 -13.67 1.76 4.85
C GLY A 211 -14.25 2.70 5.89
N TYR A 212 -14.28 3.97 5.53
CA TYR A 212 -14.82 5.05 6.34
C TYR A 212 -15.97 5.71 5.60
N TYR A 213 -17.01 6.02 6.32
CA TYR A 213 -18.15 6.76 5.78
C TYR A 213 -18.72 7.72 6.81
N THR A 214 -19.36 8.78 6.33
CA THR A 214 -20.13 9.71 7.14
C THR A 214 -21.54 9.83 6.59
N TYR A 215 -22.48 10.12 7.49
CA TYR A 215 -23.84 10.49 7.12
C TYR A 215 -24.39 11.55 8.06
N ASP A 216 -25.17 12.46 7.49
CA ASP A 216 -25.73 13.59 8.20
C ASP A 216 -27.18 13.30 8.60
N VAL A 217 -27.51 13.55 9.85
CA VAL A 217 -28.87 13.46 10.38
C VAL A 217 -29.35 14.87 10.73
N PRO A 218 -30.31 15.43 9.97
CA PRO A 218 -30.93 16.70 10.34
C PRO A 218 -31.85 16.52 11.55
N THR A 219 -31.67 17.36 12.55
CA THR A 219 -32.57 17.55 13.68
C THR A 219 -33.08 18.98 13.68
N ASP A 220 -34.14 19.32 14.42
CA ASP A 220 -34.96 20.53 14.31
C ASP A 220 -34.24 21.85 13.97
N ASN A 221 -32.96 22.03 14.23
CA ASN A 221 -32.17 23.21 13.81
C ASN A 221 -30.67 22.91 13.63
N GLN A 222 -30.27 21.66 13.62
CA GLN A 222 -28.85 21.27 13.53
C GLN A 222 -28.67 20.06 12.62
N ILE A 223 -27.49 19.96 12.01
CA ILE A 223 -27.03 18.76 11.34
C ILE A 223 -26.04 18.06 12.27
N THR A 224 -26.26 16.77 12.54
CA THR A 224 -25.29 15.94 13.25
C THR A 224 -24.70 14.94 12.29
N THR A 225 -23.37 14.97 12.11
CA THR A 225 -22.63 14.04 11.28
C THR A 225 -22.20 12.84 12.11
N TYR A 226 -22.57 11.66 11.67
CA TYR A 226 -22.12 10.39 12.25
C TYR A 226 -21.03 9.78 11.39
N GLU A 227 -20.02 9.22 12.06
CA GLU A 227 -18.93 8.47 11.43
C GLU A 227 -19.15 6.98 11.62
N GLY A 228 -18.82 6.20 10.60
CA GLY A 228 -18.83 4.75 10.66
C GLY A 228 -17.65 4.14 9.93
N THR A 229 -17.28 2.94 10.34
CA THR A 229 -16.17 2.20 9.72
C THR A 229 -16.53 0.73 9.54
N TYR A 230 -15.87 0.09 8.60
CA TYR A 230 -15.88 -1.37 8.44
C TYR A 230 -14.47 -1.84 8.11
N TYR A 231 -14.16 -3.07 8.49
CA TYR A 231 -12.83 -3.65 8.39
C TYR A 231 -12.89 -4.98 7.65
N TYR A 232 -11.83 -5.29 6.89
CA TYR A 232 -11.65 -6.57 6.22
C TYR A 232 -10.49 -7.32 6.86
N PRO A 233 -10.75 -8.23 7.83
CA PRO A 233 -9.73 -9.08 8.42
C PRO A 233 -9.07 -9.95 7.37
N GLN A 234 -7.76 -10.13 7.48
CA GLN A 234 -7.01 -11.02 6.60
C GLN A 234 -7.08 -12.46 7.08
N ALA A 235 -6.81 -13.37 6.15
CA ALA A 235 -6.83 -14.80 6.45
C ALA A 235 -5.80 -15.17 7.53
N GLU A 236 -6.20 -16.04 8.43
CA GLU A 236 -5.29 -16.71 9.36
C GLU A 236 -4.35 -17.67 8.58
N ILE A 237 -3.49 -18.40 9.29
CA ILE A 237 -2.58 -19.35 8.66
C ILE A 237 -3.33 -20.29 7.69
N ASN A 238 -2.80 -20.40 6.47
CA ASN A 238 -3.35 -21.30 5.47
C ASN A 238 -2.24 -21.91 4.62
N ILE A 239 -2.49 -23.07 4.04
CA ILE A 239 -1.52 -23.86 3.30
C ILE A 239 -2.06 -24.16 1.92
N LEU A 240 -1.23 -23.88 0.91
CA LEU A 240 -1.48 -24.27 -0.47
C LEU A 240 -0.41 -25.27 -0.92
N VAL A 241 -0.85 -26.32 -1.60
CA VAL A 241 0.04 -27.34 -2.17
C VAL A 241 -0.20 -27.39 -3.67
N GLY A 242 0.86 -27.41 -4.45
CA GLY A 242 0.80 -27.43 -5.90
C GLY A 242 1.83 -28.36 -6.53
N LEU A 243 1.50 -28.85 -7.72
CA LEU A 243 2.38 -29.60 -8.61
C LEU A 243 2.37 -28.92 -9.98
N ASP A 244 3.54 -28.45 -10.44
CA ASP A 244 3.72 -27.97 -11.80
C ASP A 244 4.57 -28.97 -12.56
N PHE A 245 4.18 -29.30 -13.78
CA PHE A 245 4.97 -30.17 -14.65
C PHE A 245 4.86 -29.71 -16.09
N LYS A 246 5.98 -29.88 -16.82
CA LYS A 246 6.04 -29.64 -18.25
C LYS A 246 6.11 -30.97 -18.97
N PHE A 247 5.37 -31.08 -20.06
CA PHE A 247 5.39 -32.21 -20.97
C PHE A 247 6.35 -31.93 -22.13
#